data_0207613dfb191e23f2938061ef82e960
#
_entry.id   0207613dfb191e23f2938061ef82e960
#
_cell.length_a   1.000
_cell.length_b   1.000
_cell.length_c   1.000
_cell.angle_alpha   90.00
_cell.angle_beta   90.00
_cell.angle_gamma   90.00
#
_symmetry.space_group_name_H-M   'P 1'
#
loop_
_entity.id
_entity.type
_entity.pdbx_description
1 polymer ?
#
loop_
_entity_poly.entity_id
_entity_poly.type
_entity_poly.pdbx_seq_one_letter_code
_entity_poly.pdbx_strand_id
1 'polypeptide(L)' 'MAKLTEEIRMDEKVCCICGKKFYGYGNNPEPVKSSGYCCDDCNEKYVVPARIHLIYNNTDNT' A
#
# COMPACT_ATOMS: atom_id res chain seq x y z
N MET A 1 -15.37 28.78 1.48
CA MET A 1 -14.79 27.82 2.03
C MET A 1 -14.60 26.60 1.27
N ALA A 2 -14.82 26.64 0.01
CA ALA A 2 -14.47 25.51 -0.81
C ALA A 2 -13.01 25.19 -0.70
N LYS A 3 -12.22 26.19 -0.52
CA LYS A 3 -10.80 25.94 -0.43
C LYS A 3 -10.45 25.13 0.79
N LEU A 4 -11.22 25.28 1.84
CA LEU A 4 -10.97 24.47 3.00
C LEU A 4 -11.14 23.00 2.70
N THR A 5 -12.15 22.71 1.93
CA THR A 5 -12.40 21.35 1.55
C THR A 5 -11.24 20.79 0.78
N GLU A 6 -10.67 21.59 -0.07
CA GLU A 6 -9.56 21.13 -0.86
C GLU A 6 -8.35 20.84 -0.01
N GLU A 7 -8.13 21.68 0.98
CA GLU A 7 -6.97 21.47 1.80
C GLU A 7 -7.08 20.25 2.65
N ILE A 8 -8.30 19.91 3.00
CA ILE A 8 -8.52 18.74 3.79
C ILE A 8 -8.31 17.49 2.97
N ARG A 9 -8.44 17.62 1.66
CA ARG A 9 -8.29 16.47 0.82
C ARG A 9 -6.92 15.87 0.99
N MET A 10 -6.89 14.57 1.03
CA MET A 10 -5.65 13.86 1.21
C MET A 10 -4.73 14.03 0.04
N ASP A 11 -3.48 13.80 0.28
CA ASP A 11 -2.51 13.79 -0.79
C ASP A 11 -2.86 12.74 -1.80
N GLU A 12 -2.71 13.08 -3.05
CA GLU A 12 -2.90 12.13 -4.11
C GLU A 12 -1.65 11.29 -4.22
N LYS A 13 -1.82 9.98 -4.28
CA LYS A 13 -0.71 9.05 -4.40
C LYS A 13 -0.95 8.13 -5.57
N VAL A 14 0.12 7.57 -6.07
CA VAL A 14 0.03 6.58 -7.13
C VAL A 14 0.49 5.26 -6.56
N CYS A 15 -0.35 4.25 -6.72
CA CYS A 15 -0.01 2.93 -6.23
C CYS A 15 1.25 2.44 -6.94
N CYS A 16 2.23 2.01 -6.15
CA CYS A 16 3.49 1.57 -6.73
C CYS A 16 3.39 0.17 -7.34
N ILE A 17 2.27 -0.48 -7.18
CA ILE A 17 2.09 -1.81 -7.72
C ILE A 17 1.23 -1.78 -8.98
N CYS A 18 0.03 -1.20 -8.90
CA CYS A 18 -0.87 -1.20 -10.04
C CYS A 18 -0.91 0.11 -10.81
N GLY A 19 -0.33 1.17 -10.23
CA GLY A 19 -0.29 2.46 -10.93
C GLY A 19 -1.55 3.28 -10.80
N LYS A 20 -2.52 2.83 -10.05
CA LYS A 20 -3.77 3.54 -9.89
C LYS A 20 -3.59 4.70 -8.91
N LYS A 21 -4.27 5.80 -9.16
CA LYS A 21 -4.25 6.92 -8.25
C LYS A 21 -5.19 6.65 -7.08
N PHE A 22 -4.79 7.08 -5.92
CA PHE A 22 -5.64 6.95 -4.76
C PHE A 22 -5.30 8.07 -3.78
N TYR A 23 -6.17 8.24 -2.79
CA TYR A 23 -6.00 9.28 -1.78
C TYR A 23 -5.92 8.63 -0.41
N GLY A 24 -5.21 9.29 0.47
CA GLY A 24 -5.10 8.81 1.83
C GLY A 24 -3.67 8.50 2.17
N TYR A 25 -3.48 7.74 3.24
CA TYR A 25 -2.15 7.46 3.73
C TYR A 25 -1.43 6.41 2.92
N GLY A 26 -2.17 5.55 2.27
CA GLY A 26 -1.55 4.48 1.55
C GLY A 26 -1.10 3.35 2.47
N ASN A 27 -0.53 2.33 1.87
CA ASN A 27 -0.07 1.17 2.60
C ASN A 27 1.37 0.87 2.27
N ASN A 28 2.08 0.32 3.24
CA ASN A 28 3.46 -0.09 3.04
C ASN A 28 3.47 -1.28 2.07
N PRO A 29 4.16 -1.17 0.94
CA PRO A 29 4.11 -2.22 -0.08
C PRO A 29 5.11 -3.34 0.12
N GLU A 30 5.95 -3.27 1.13
CA GLU A 30 6.93 -4.32 1.32
C GLU A 30 6.26 -5.61 1.73
N PRO A 31 6.74 -6.75 1.28
CA PRO A 31 7.98 -6.95 0.54
C PRO A 31 7.82 -6.89 -0.98
N VAL A 32 6.63 -6.56 -1.47
CA VAL A 32 6.40 -6.53 -2.91
C VAL A 32 7.22 -5.44 -3.56
N LYS A 33 7.25 -4.27 -2.92
CA LYS A 33 8.06 -3.16 -3.36
C LYS A 33 8.80 -2.59 -2.17
N SER A 34 9.94 -1.98 -2.43
CA SER A 34 10.75 -1.45 -1.34
C SER A 34 10.50 0.02 -1.07
N SER A 35 9.72 0.70 -1.88
CA SER A 35 9.45 2.11 -1.66
C SER A 35 8.10 2.45 -2.24
N GLY A 36 7.58 3.61 -1.83
CA GLY A 36 6.30 4.07 -2.31
C GLY A 36 5.18 3.57 -1.42
N TYR A 37 3.97 3.69 -1.93
CA TYR A 37 2.77 3.27 -1.23
C TYR A 37 1.88 2.52 -2.19
N CYS A 38 1.09 1.61 -1.68
CA CYS A 38 0.14 0.90 -2.52
C CYS A 38 -1.28 1.19 -2.06
N CYS A 39 -2.24 0.98 -2.94
CA CYS A 39 -3.63 1.18 -2.61
C CYS A 39 -4.13 0.02 -1.77
N ASP A 40 -5.32 0.20 -1.19
CA ASP A 40 -5.87 -0.83 -0.33
C ASP A 40 -6.05 -2.14 -1.08
N ASP A 41 -6.45 -2.05 -2.32
CA ASP A 41 -6.70 -3.23 -3.12
C ASP A 41 -5.43 -4.05 -3.30
N CYS A 42 -4.34 -3.39 -3.67
CA CYS A 42 -3.08 -4.10 -3.84
C CYS A 42 -2.54 -4.58 -2.52
N ASN A 43 -2.79 -3.84 -1.46
CA ASN A 43 -2.36 -4.27 -0.16
C ASN A 43 -2.97 -5.62 0.19
N GLU A 44 -4.26 -5.77 -0.06
CA GLU A 44 -4.93 -7.01 0.26
C GLU A 44 -4.58 -8.13 -0.70
N LYS A 45 -4.41 -7.80 -1.96
CA LYS A 45 -4.21 -8.83 -2.97
C LYS A 45 -2.78 -9.30 -3.06
N TYR A 46 -1.84 -8.43 -2.80
CA TYR A 46 -0.44 -8.75 -3.03
C TYR A 46 0.43 -8.64 -1.81
N VAL A 47 0.27 -7.56 -1.06
CA VAL A 47 1.18 -7.31 0.04
C VAL A 47 0.90 -8.23 1.22
N VAL A 48 -0.35 -8.32 1.62
CA VAL A 48 -0.70 -9.17 2.75
C VAL A 48 -0.36 -10.63 2.48
N PRO A 49 -0.72 -11.19 1.32
CA PRO A 49 -0.31 -12.56 1.04
C PRO A 49 1.21 -12.74 1.01
N ALA A 50 1.92 -11.75 0.50
CA ALA A 50 3.37 -11.85 0.45
C ALA A 50 3.97 -11.89 1.85
N ARG A 51 3.41 -11.11 2.75
CA ARG A 51 3.91 -11.11 4.13
C ARG A 51 3.63 -12.41 4.81
N ILE A 52 2.46 -12.96 4.58
CA ILE A 52 2.11 -14.24 5.15
C ILE A 52 3.05 -15.32 4.64
N HIS A 53 3.37 -15.25 3.36
CA HIS A 53 4.27 -16.22 2.77
C HIS A 53 5.66 -16.15 3.42
N LEU A 54 6.12 -14.96 3.67
CA LEU A 54 7.41 -14.78 4.33
C LEU A 54 7.40 -15.37 5.74
N ILE A 55 6.33 -15.16 6.45
CA ILE A 55 6.22 -15.68 7.80
C ILE A 55 6.27 -17.20 7.78
N TYR A 56 5.55 -17.82 6.87
CA TYR A 56 5.56 -19.25 6.74
C TYR A 56 6.94 -19.78 6.39
N ASN A 57 7.59 -19.12 5.47
CA ASN A 57 8.92 -19.54 5.09
C ASN A 57 9.89 -19.48 6.25
N ASN A 58 9.81 -18.42 7.02
CA ASN A 58 10.67 -18.29 8.18
C ASN A 58 10.39 -19.39 9.19
N THR A 59 9.14 -19.69 9.36
CA THR A 59 8.75 -20.73 10.30
C THR A 59 9.26 -22.08 9.86
N ASP A 60 9.18 -22.34 8.60
CA ASP A 60 9.63 -23.60 8.07
C ASP A 60 11.10 -23.82 8.28
N ASN A 61 11.86 -22.78 8.25
CA ASN A 61 13.30 -22.89 8.38
C ASN A 61 13.73 -23.24 9.76
N THR A 62 12.86 -23.08 10.69
CA THR A 62 13.23 -23.44 12.05
C THR A 62 12.80 -24.85 12.35
#